data_bb9759e9e556ba683d632f0cc0194df6
#
_entry.id   bb9759e9e556ba683d632f0cc0194df6
#
_cell.length_a   1.000
_cell.length_b   1.000
_cell.length_c   1.000
_cell.angle_alpha   90.00
_cell.angle_beta   90.00
_cell.angle_gamma   90.00
#
_symmetry.space_group_name_H-M   'P 1'
#
loop_
_entity.id
_entity.type
_entity.pdbx_description
1 polymer ?
#
loop_
_entity_poly.entity_id
_entity_poly.type
_entity_poly.pdbx_seq_one_letter_code
_entity_poly.pdbx_strand_id
1 'polypeptide(L)'
;MPLCIIVALWTSLGTSFLSFIAGLQGVDRSLYEAGAVDGVKNRWQELWYITLPSMKPQLMFGAIMAITSSFGFGGVVTALCGFPSVDYAAHTIMHHLDDYGGSRYEIGYSSAIAVVLFVIMIGANMLVKKVISKVGS
;
A
#
# COMPACT_ATOMS: atom_id res chain seq x y z
N MET A 1 18.39 -8.76 0.84
CA MET A 1 16.96 -8.68 0.55
C MET A 1 16.03 -8.76 1.78
N PRO A 2 16.10 -9.74 2.70
CA PRO A 2 15.12 -9.84 3.79
C PRO A 2 15.08 -8.61 4.71
N LEU A 3 16.23 -8.04 5.00
CA LEU A 3 16.32 -6.84 5.84
C LEU A 3 15.62 -5.62 5.20
N CYS A 4 15.77 -5.43 3.89
CA CYS A 4 15.08 -4.37 3.16
C CYS A 4 13.54 -4.55 3.20
N ILE A 5 13.06 -5.79 3.15
CA ILE A 5 11.62 -6.11 3.24
C ILE A 5 11.09 -5.77 4.64
N ILE A 6 11.83 -6.11 5.70
CA ILE A 6 11.44 -5.78 7.07
C ILE A 6 11.35 -4.28 7.27
N VAL A 7 12.33 -3.52 6.79
CA VAL A 7 12.34 -2.05 6.88
C VAL A 7 11.21 -1.46 6.03
N ALA A 8 10.93 -2.03 4.84
CA ALA A 8 9.80 -1.63 4.01
C ALA A 8 8.46 -1.79 4.73
N LEU A 9 8.25 -2.95 5.34
CA LEU A 9 7.04 -3.21 6.13
C LEU A 9 6.93 -2.24 7.31
N TRP A 10 8.03 -2.00 8.02
CA TRP A 10 8.04 -1.07 9.14
C TRP A 10 7.68 0.36 8.73
N THR A 11 8.28 0.87 7.66
CA THR A 11 7.98 2.23 7.16
C THR A 11 6.59 2.36 6.58
N SER A 12 6.06 1.32 5.92
CA SER A 12 4.71 1.34 5.34
C SER A 12 3.60 1.30 6.39
N LEU A 13 3.87 0.75 7.58
CA LEU A 13 2.91 0.70 8.68
C LEU A 13 2.51 2.10 9.17
N GLY A 14 3.42 3.08 9.15
CA GLY A 14 3.19 4.40 9.73
C GLY A 14 2.00 5.14 9.14
N THR A 15 2.00 5.39 7.85
CA THR A 15 0.96 6.19 7.18
C THR A 15 -0.38 5.45 7.11
N SER A 16 -0.36 4.16 6.78
CA SER A 16 -1.56 3.34 6.70
C SER A 16 -2.21 3.16 8.07
N PHE A 17 -1.40 2.98 9.11
CA PHE A 17 -1.88 2.84 10.49
C PHE A 17 -2.62 4.08 10.99
N LEU A 18 -2.07 5.28 10.75
CA LEU A 18 -2.73 6.53 11.10
C LEU A 18 -4.07 6.71 10.38
N SER A 19 -4.12 6.35 9.10
CA SER A 19 -5.37 6.38 8.32
C SER A 19 -6.43 5.44 8.90
N PHE A 20 -6.03 4.24 9.35
CA PHE A 20 -6.96 3.28 9.96
C PHE A 20 -7.47 3.76 11.34
N ILE A 21 -6.59 4.35 12.17
CA ILE A 21 -7.01 4.93 13.44
C ILE A 21 -8.03 6.06 13.21
N ALA A 22 -7.72 6.98 12.28
CA ALA A 22 -8.63 8.07 11.93
C ALA A 22 -9.98 7.53 11.42
N GLY A 23 -9.94 6.47 10.62
CA GLY A 23 -11.15 5.80 10.13
C GLY A 23 -11.98 5.19 11.27
N LEU A 24 -11.32 4.51 12.22
CA LEU A 24 -11.99 3.92 13.38
C LEU A 24 -12.64 4.98 14.29
N GLN A 25 -11.97 6.11 14.48
CA GLN A 25 -12.52 7.22 15.28
C GLN A 25 -13.69 7.92 14.57
N GLY A 26 -13.75 7.85 13.24
CA GLY A 26 -14.83 8.41 12.44
C GLY A 26 -16.10 7.56 12.36
N VAL A 27 -16.08 6.32 12.88
CA VAL A 27 -17.28 5.46 12.89
C VAL A 27 -18.25 5.93 13.98
N ASP A 28 -19.48 6.22 13.59
CA ASP A 28 -20.52 6.69 14.51
C ASP A 28 -20.88 5.58 15.51
N ARG A 29 -20.90 5.96 16.79
CA ARG A 29 -21.22 5.04 17.89
C ARG A 29 -22.65 4.51 17.81
N SER A 30 -23.56 5.30 17.24
CA SER A 30 -24.94 4.90 17.01
C SER A 30 -25.08 3.64 16.15
N LEU A 31 -24.15 3.39 15.22
CA LEU A 31 -24.12 2.19 14.38
C LEU A 31 -23.88 0.91 15.21
N TYR A 32 -23.05 0.99 16.23
CA TYR A 32 -22.80 -0.14 17.12
C TYR A 32 -23.99 -0.40 18.05
N GLU A 33 -24.65 0.67 18.51
CA GLU A 33 -25.88 0.58 19.34
C GLU A 33 -27.03 -0.04 18.53
N ALA A 34 -27.21 0.39 17.28
CA ALA A 34 -28.18 -0.20 16.36
C ALA A 34 -27.88 -1.67 16.06
N GLY A 35 -26.60 -1.99 15.79
CA GLY A 35 -26.18 -3.38 15.56
C GLY A 35 -26.40 -4.30 16.76
N ALA A 36 -26.27 -3.79 17.98
CA ALA A 36 -26.57 -4.55 19.20
C ALA A 36 -28.06 -4.88 19.31
N VAL A 37 -28.93 -3.97 18.86
CA VAL A 37 -30.40 -4.22 18.82
C VAL A 37 -30.73 -5.21 17.70
N ASP A 38 -30.04 -5.19 16.58
CA ASP A 38 -30.19 -6.11 15.45
C ASP A 38 -29.63 -7.52 15.74
N GLY A 39 -29.09 -7.75 16.93
CA GLY A 39 -28.63 -9.07 17.35
C GLY A 39 -27.19 -9.40 17.09
N VAL A 40 -26.34 -8.41 16.79
CA VAL A 40 -24.88 -8.56 16.68
C VAL A 40 -24.32 -8.78 18.10
N LYS A 41 -23.90 -10.01 18.39
CA LYS A 41 -23.44 -10.40 19.75
C LYS A 41 -21.93 -10.49 19.90
N ASN A 42 -21.19 -10.49 18.78
CA ASN A 42 -19.75 -10.77 18.77
C ASN A 42 -18.97 -9.61 18.17
N ARG A 43 -17.80 -9.28 18.78
CA ARG A 43 -16.83 -8.29 18.26
C ARG A 43 -16.41 -8.56 16.82
N TRP A 44 -16.35 -9.82 16.39
CA TRP A 44 -16.06 -10.20 15.01
C TRP A 44 -17.20 -9.86 14.06
N GLN A 45 -18.44 -9.98 14.49
CA GLN A 45 -19.62 -9.57 13.71
C GLN A 45 -19.68 -8.05 13.59
N GLU A 46 -19.41 -7.31 14.68
CA GLU A 46 -19.30 -5.84 14.65
C GLU A 46 -18.23 -5.38 13.64
N LEU A 47 -17.05 -6.05 13.63
CA LEU A 47 -15.98 -5.74 12.71
C LEU A 47 -16.41 -5.91 11.24
N TRP A 48 -17.05 -7.03 10.92
CA TRP A 48 -17.39 -7.37 9.53
C TRP A 48 -18.60 -6.63 8.99
N TYR A 49 -19.63 -6.42 9.83
CA TYR A 49 -20.91 -5.85 9.39
C TYR A 49 -21.01 -4.34 9.61
N ILE A 50 -20.28 -3.78 10.55
CA ILE A 50 -20.37 -2.35 10.90
C ILE A 50 -19.07 -1.64 10.60
N THR A 51 -17.95 -2.07 11.21
CA THR A 51 -16.68 -1.34 11.17
C THR A 51 -16.06 -1.33 9.76
N LEU A 52 -15.87 -2.49 9.15
CA LEU A 52 -15.24 -2.59 7.82
C LEU A 52 -16.03 -1.86 6.73
N PRO A 53 -17.37 -1.99 6.63
CA PRO A 53 -18.14 -1.23 5.66
C PRO A 53 -18.08 0.28 5.88
N SER A 54 -18.14 0.74 7.13
CA SER A 54 -18.07 2.15 7.47
C SER A 54 -16.70 2.77 7.16
N MET A 55 -15.63 1.97 7.25
CA MET A 55 -14.26 2.39 6.97
C MET A 55 -13.82 2.19 5.51
N LYS A 56 -14.71 1.82 4.60
CA LYS A 56 -14.37 1.62 3.18
C LYS A 56 -13.51 2.74 2.57
N PRO A 57 -13.83 4.04 2.74
CA PRO A 57 -13.04 5.12 2.17
C PRO A 57 -11.59 5.12 2.71
N GLN A 58 -11.41 4.90 3.99
CA GLN A 58 -10.10 4.89 4.65
C GLN A 58 -9.28 3.65 4.26
N LEU A 59 -9.95 2.48 4.13
CA LEU A 59 -9.32 1.26 3.62
C LEU A 59 -8.83 1.45 2.18
N MET A 60 -9.64 2.07 1.32
CA MET A 60 -9.24 2.38 -0.05
C MET A 60 -8.07 3.35 -0.10
N PHE A 61 -8.11 4.42 0.70
CA PHE A 61 -7.03 5.40 0.77
C PHE A 61 -5.73 4.74 1.26
N GLY A 62 -5.78 4.00 2.38
CA GLY A 62 -4.62 3.29 2.93
C GLY A 62 -4.03 2.29 1.94
N ALA A 63 -4.86 1.53 1.22
CA ALA A 63 -4.40 0.56 0.23
C ALA A 63 -3.73 1.24 -0.98
N ILE A 64 -4.31 2.34 -1.51
CA ILE A 64 -3.73 3.09 -2.61
C ILE A 64 -2.37 3.67 -2.20
N MET A 65 -2.29 4.26 -1.00
CA MET A 65 -1.05 4.84 -0.48
C MET A 65 0.02 3.76 -0.25
N ALA A 66 -0.35 2.58 0.27
CA ALA A 66 0.56 1.47 0.46
C ALA A 66 1.13 0.94 -0.87
N ILE A 67 0.29 0.80 -1.91
CA ILE A 67 0.74 0.40 -3.24
C ILE A 67 1.69 1.46 -3.82
N THR A 68 1.32 2.73 -3.77
CA THR A 68 2.13 3.82 -4.33
C THR A 68 3.49 3.92 -3.62
N SER A 69 3.52 3.81 -2.28
CA SER A 69 4.77 3.84 -1.52
C SER A 69 5.66 2.62 -1.79
N SER A 70 5.07 1.46 -2.07
CA SER A 70 5.84 0.25 -2.44
C SER A 70 6.62 0.42 -3.73
N PHE A 71 6.08 1.15 -4.71
CA PHE A 71 6.81 1.46 -5.94
C PHE A 71 7.91 2.50 -5.73
N GLY A 72 7.76 3.42 -4.76
CA GLY A 72 8.77 4.43 -4.39
C GLY A 72 9.89 3.92 -3.46
N PHE A 73 9.94 2.63 -3.15
CA PHE A 73 10.84 2.06 -2.13
C PHE A 73 12.34 2.06 -2.52
N GLY A 74 12.69 2.37 -3.76
CA GLY A 74 14.08 2.42 -4.26
C GLY A 74 15.00 3.27 -3.38
N GLY A 75 14.57 4.44 -2.92
CA GLY A 75 15.35 5.33 -2.07
C GLY A 75 15.78 4.71 -0.73
N VAL A 76 14.91 3.92 -0.09
CA VAL A 76 15.24 3.24 1.17
C VAL A 76 16.27 2.14 0.94
N VAL A 77 16.14 1.39 -0.14
CA VAL A 77 17.12 0.36 -0.51
C VAL A 77 18.48 1.00 -0.82
N THR A 78 18.52 2.12 -1.52
CA THR A 78 19.76 2.89 -1.77
C THR A 78 20.40 3.34 -0.47
N ALA A 79 19.62 3.82 0.49
CA ALA A 79 20.12 4.25 1.80
C ALA A 79 20.70 3.11 2.64
N LEU A 80 20.14 1.90 2.52
CA LEU A 80 20.57 0.72 3.29
C LEU A 80 21.73 -0.05 2.65
N CYS A 81 21.70 -0.20 1.32
CA CYS A 81 22.60 -1.10 0.60
C CYS A 81 23.58 -0.35 -0.32
N GLY A 82 23.45 0.97 -0.45
CA GLY A 82 24.20 1.77 -1.42
C GLY A 82 23.72 1.57 -2.86
N PHE A 83 24.30 2.35 -3.78
CA PHE A 83 24.05 2.23 -5.22
C PHE A 83 25.37 2.29 -6.00
N PRO A 84 25.69 1.27 -6.80
CA PRO A 84 25.03 -0.03 -6.92
C PRO A 84 25.20 -0.89 -5.66
N SER A 85 24.21 -1.72 -5.34
CA SER A 85 24.31 -2.64 -4.20
C SER A 85 25.32 -3.73 -4.48
N VAL A 86 26.01 -4.24 -3.43
CA VAL A 86 26.98 -5.32 -3.54
C VAL A 86 26.35 -6.54 -4.22
N ASP A 87 26.95 -7.02 -5.29
CA ASP A 87 26.51 -8.15 -6.12
C ASP A 87 25.07 -8.04 -6.63
N TYR A 88 24.54 -6.82 -6.75
CA TYR A 88 23.14 -6.56 -7.15
C TYR A 88 22.10 -7.27 -6.26
N ALA A 89 22.46 -7.69 -5.06
CA ALA A 89 21.63 -8.48 -4.16
C ALA A 89 20.35 -7.77 -3.70
N ALA A 90 20.33 -6.44 -3.74
CA ALA A 90 19.19 -5.58 -3.41
C ALA A 90 18.70 -4.75 -4.62
N HIS A 91 19.04 -5.16 -5.84
CA HIS A 91 18.68 -4.44 -7.05
C HIS A 91 17.18 -4.60 -7.34
N THR A 92 16.44 -3.50 -7.27
CA THR A 92 15.01 -3.44 -7.58
C THR A 92 14.81 -2.89 -8.99
N ILE A 93 13.59 -3.01 -9.53
CA ILE A 93 13.24 -2.43 -10.84
C ILE A 93 13.44 -0.90 -10.85
N MET A 94 13.20 -0.24 -9.71
CA MET A 94 13.47 1.21 -9.58
C MET A 94 14.97 1.51 -9.69
N HIS A 95 15.84 0.70 -9.08
CA HIS A 95 17.30 0.86 -9.24
C HIS A 95 17.73 0.63 -10.68
N HIS A 96 17.12 -0.33 -11.37
CA HIS A 96 17.38 -0.56 -12.78
C HIS A 96 16.99 0.63 -13.65
N LEU A 97 15.84 1.23 -13.35
CA LEU A 97 15.38 2.45 -14.00
C LEU A 97 16.34 3.62 -13.77
N ASP A 98 16.80 3.82 -12.53
CA ASP A 98 17.72 4.88 -12.14
C ASP A 98 19.12 4.68 -12.77
N ASP A 99 19.60 3.43 -12.86
CA ASP A 99 20.89 3.10 -13.49
C ASP A 99 20.86 3.43 -14.99
N TYR A 100 19.86 2.96 -15.71
CA TYR A 100 19.74 3.21 -17.15
C TYR A 100 19.38 4.66 -17.49
N GLY A 101 18.50 5.29 -16.71
CA GLY A 101 18.09 6.68 -16.92
C GLY A 101 19.09 7.72 -16.44
N GLY A 102 19.71 7.48 -15.27
CA GLY A 102 20.62 8.42 -14.63
C GLY A 102 22.08 8.21 -14.98
N SER A 103 22.60 6.97 -14.86
CA SER A 103 24.02 6.69 -15.03
C SER A 103 24.42 6.44 -16.49
N ARG A 104 23.58 5.72 -17.24
CA ARG A 104 23.87 5.34 -18.65
C ARG A 104 23.26 6.27 -19.67
N TYR A 105 22.36 7.18 -19.26
CA TYR A 105 21.65 8.11 -20.12
C TYR A 105 20.82 7.43 -21.24
N GLU A 106 20.41 6.19 -21.04
CA GLU A 106 19.53 5.46 -21.96
C GLU A 106 18.06 5.81 -21.65
N ILE A 107 17.69 7.08 -21.91
CA ILE A 107 16.39 7.64 -21.56
C ILE A 107 15.23 6.87 -22.20
N GLY A 108 15.39 6.37 -23.42
CA GLY A 108 14.34 5.61 -24.11
C GLY A 108 14.00 4.31 -23.41
N TYR A 109 15.00 3.54 -22.97
CA TYR A 109 14.82 2.29 -22.27
C TYR A 109 14.25 2.51 -20.86
N SER A 110 14.79 3.47 -20.12
CA SER A 110 14.30 3.86 -18.81
C SER A 110 12.82 4.32 -18.86
N SER A 111 12.46 5.12 -19.86
CA SER A 111 11.06 5.57 -20.06
C SER A 111 10.12 4.40 -20.35
N ALA A 112 10.55 3.41 -21.12
CA ALA A 112 9.74 2.21 -21.38
C ALA A 112 9.47 1.41 -20.09
N ILE A 113 10.50 1.23 -19.25
CA ILE A 113 10.33 0.58 -17.92
C ILE A 113 9.36 1.37 -17.04
N ALA A 114 9.49 2.70 -17.00
CA ALA A 114 8.61 3.57 -16.22
C ALA A 114 7.14 3.42 -16.64
N VAL A 115 6.85 3.38 -17.95
CA VAL A 115 5.51 3.18 -18.49
C VAL A 115 4.95 1.81 -18.08
N VAL A 116 5.74 0.75 -18.19
CA VAL A 116 5.32 -0.60 -17.78
C VAL A 116 4.99 -0.63 -16.29
N LEU A 117 5.84 -0.06 -15.44
CA LEU A 117 5.60 0.04 -14.00
C LEU A 117 4.32 0.83 -13.70
N PHE A 118 4.11 1.94 -14.41
CA PHE A 118 2.91 2.75 -14.24
C PHE A 118 1.63 1.98 -14.58
N VAL A 119 1.63 1.22 -15.67
CA VAL A 119 0.50 0.36 -16.06
C VAL A 119 0.24 -0.72 -15.01
N ILE A 120 1.30 -1.37 -14.49
CA ILE A 120 1.19 -2.37 -13.42
C ILE A 120 0.60 -1.74 -12.15
N MET A 121 1.05 -0.54 -11.77
CA MET A 121 0.55 0.19 -10.61
C MET A 121 -0.93 0.53 -10.74
N ILE A 122 -1.37 1.01 -11.91
CA ILE A 122 -2.79 1.28 -12.17
C ILE A 122 -3.60 -0.01 -12.08
N GLY A 123 -3.12 -1.09 -12.69
CA GLY A 123 -3.78 -2.41 -12.63
C GLY A 123 -3.93 -2.93 -11.20
N ALA A 124 -2.88 -2.84 -10.40
CA ALA A 124 -2.90 -3.23 -9.00
C ALA A 124 -3.90 -2.39 -8.19
N ASN A 125 -3.90 -1.06 -8.37
CA ASN A 125 -4.85 -0.17 -7.72
C ASN A 125 -6.31 -0.48 -8.11
N MET A 126 -6.60 -0.75 -9.38
CA MET A 126 -7.93 -1.14 -9.84
C MET A 126 -8.39 -2.46 -9.23
N LEU A 127 -7.49 -3.45 -9.14
CA LEU A 127 -7.75 -4.74 -8.52
C LEU A 127 -8.12 -4.58 -7.05
N VAL A 128 -7.31 -3.86 -6.29
CA VAL A 128 -7.55 -3.61 -4.86
C VAL A 128 -8.85 -2.85 -4.65
N LYS A 129 -9.11 -1.81 -5.45
CA LYS A 129 -10.39 -1.08 -5.43
C LYS A 129 -11.58 -2.01 -5.67
N LYS A 130 -11.50 -2.92 -6.64
CA LYS A 130 -12.55 -3.89 -6.94
C LYS A 130 -12.77 -4.88 -5.80
N VAL A 131 -11.69 -5.33 -5.14
CA VAL A 131 -11.77 -6.23 -3.97
C VAL A 131 -12.43 -5.53 -2.79
N ILE A 132 -11.97 -4.33 -2.44
CA ILE A 132 -12.51 -3.57 -1.30
C ILE A 132 -13.96 -3.15 -1.55
N SER A 133 -14.35 -2.84 -2.80
CA SER A 133 -15.74 -2.48 -3.11
C SER A 133 -16.73 -3.61 -2.83
N LYS A 134 -16.28 -4.89 -2.88
CA LYS A 134 -17.09 -6.05 -2.55
C LYS A 134 -17.22 -6.31 -1.03
N VAL A 135 -16.39 -5.69 -0.22
CA VAL A 135 -16.49 -5.80 1.24
C VAL A 135 -17.69 -4.98 1.71
N GLY A 136 -18.70 -5.65 2.27
CA GLY A 136 -19.93 -5.01 2.79
C GLY A 136 -20.96 -4.64 1.70
N SER A 137 -21.06 -5.43 0.63
CA SER A 137 -22.23 -5.45 -0.26
C SER A 137 -23.06 -6.71 0.01
#